data_ba184fa4e0776925d46fba28082303a2
#
_entry.id   ba184fa4e0776925d46fba28082303a2
#
_cell.length_a   1.000
_cell.length_b   1.000
_cell.length_c   1.000
_cell.angle_alpha   90.00
_cell.angle_beta   90.00
_cell.angle_gamma   90.00
#
_symmetry.space_group_name_H-M   'P 1'
#
loop_
_entity.id
_entity.type
_entity.pdbx_description
1 polymer ?
#
loop_
_entity_poly.entity_id
_entity_poly.type
_entity_poly.pdbx_seq_one_letter_code
_entity_poly.pdbx_strand_id
1 'polypeptide(L)'
;MGTDSNGWNRARGLAVKALLFIGGALLVKRLRKSTTRWDHARLVAQSLTGEKYSKDQASRDPDNYFNIRMLTCPAAELVDGSKVLYFEQAFWRSPQKPFRQRLLMAKPCPKELKCDVELSTYAIRDMEEYKNFCDRPKDQRPQPEEVIGDIGEHLTTIHLKRCSRGKRCLYEGSSPPGGFPNSWNGATYCTSELAVMKNSEIHTWDRGYDDDGNQVWGQKEGPYEFKPAPTSCFSDMLSPLSLPPLPPMDRRIEGSFILQE
;
A
#
# COMPACT_ATOMS: atom_id res chain seq x y z
N MET A 1 -0.90 -52.58 -56.23
CA MET A 1 -1.36 -52.32 -54.86
C MET A 1 -0.30 -51.47 -54.12
N GLY A 2 -0.44 -50.17 -54.14
CA GLY A 2 0.46 -49.23 -53.55
C GLY A 2 -0.32 -47.97 -53.25
N THR A 3 -1.03 -47.96 -52.16
CA THR A 3 -1.69 -46.78 -51.64
C THR A 3 -1.85 -46.96 -50.12
N ASP A 4 -1.42 -45.98 -49.35
CA ASP A 4 -1.86 -45.59 -48.00
C ASP A 4 -0.77 -45.20 -47.02
N SER A 5 0.50 -45.11 -47.41
CA SER A 5 1.53 -44.58 -46.51
C SER A 5 1.47 -43.04 -46.35
N ASN A 6 0.94 -42.31 -47.34
CA ASN A 6 0.87 -40.84 -47.33
C ASN A 6 -0.25 -40.27 -46.47
N GLY A 7 -1.38 -40.97 -46.32
CA GLY A 7 -2.49 -40.54 -45.45
C GLY A 7 -2.15 -40.61 -43.96
N TRP A 8 -1.49 -41.67 -43.54
CA TRP A 8 -1.06 -41.87 -42.16
C TRP A 8 -0.05 -40.82 -41.68
N ASN A 9 0.93 -40.46 -42.54
CA ASN A 9 1.94 -39.45 -42.21
C ASN A 9 1.33 -38.04 -42.16
N ARG A 10 0.35 -37.71 -43.01
CA ARG A 10 -0.40 -36.44 -42.92
C ARG A 10 -1.26 -36.36 -41.68
N ALA A 11 -1.93 -37.43 -41.28
CA ALA A 11 -2.75 -37.48 -40.07
C ALA A 11 -1.89 -37.34 -38.81
N ARG A 12 -0.74 -38.02 -38.74
CA ARG A 12 0.25 -37.84 -37.64
C ARG A 12 0.78 -36.42 -37.56
N GLY A 13 1.13 -35.78 -38.68
CA GLY A 13 1.59 -34.41 -38.75
C GLY A 13 0.54 -33.41 -38.25
N LEU A 14 -0.72 -33.61 -38.57
CA LEU A 14 -1.84 -32.78 -38.07
C LEU A 14 -2.05 -32.96 -36.58
N ALA A 15 -2.03 -34.21 -36.07
CA ALA A 15 -2.18 -34.49 -34.66
C ALA A 15 -1.05 -33.84 -33.79
N VAL A 16 0.21 -33.92 -34.24
CA VAL A 16 1.34 -33.28 -33.57
C VAL A 16 1.19 -31.77 -33.55
N LYS A 17 0.80 -31.13 -34.66
CA LYS A 17 0.56 -29.69 -34.72
C LYS A 17 -0.59 -29.28 -33.79
N ALA A 18 -1.69 -30.03 -33.74
CA ALA A 18 -2.80 -29.75 -32.82
C ALA A 18 -2.38 -29.83 -31.35
N LEU A 19 -1.60 -30.84 -30.98
CA LEU A 19 -1.05 -30.97 -29.62
C LEU A 19 -0.11 -29.83 -29.24
N LEU A 20 0.73 -29.38 -30.17
CA LEU A 20 1.61 -28.22 -29.93
C LEU A 20 0.81 -26.92 -29.74
N PHE A 21 -0.24 -26.71 -30.53
CA PHE A 21 -1.12 -25.55 -30.36
C PHE A 21 -1.87 -25.57 -29.03
N ILE A 22 -2.43 -26.74 -28.66
CA ILE A 22 -3.14 -26.90 -27.38
C ILE A 22 -2.17 -26.72 -26.21
N GLY A 23 -0.98 -27.34 -26.25
CA GLY A 23 0.06 -27.19 -25.24
C GLY A 23 0.55 -25.73 -25.09
N GLY A 24 0.79 -25.06 -26.23
CA GLY A 24 1.15 -23.65 -26.29
C GLY A 24 0.06 -22.75 -25.69
N ALA A 25 -1.20 -22.97 -26.06
CA ALA A 25 -2.33 -22.19 -25.53
C ALA A 25 -2.51 -22.39 -24.01
N LEU A 26 -2.36 -23.62 -23.52
CA LEU A 26 -2.41 -23.92 -22.08
C LEU A 26 -1.24 -23.27 -21.31
N LEU A 27 -0.03 -23.29 -21.88
CA LEU A 27 1.13 -22.64 -21.32
C LEU A 27 0.94 -21.12 -21.23
N VAL A 28 0.51 -20.48 -22.32
CA VAL A 28 0.20 -19.05 -22.36
C VAL A 28 -0.89 -18.69 -21.35
N LYS A 29 -1.95 -19.49 -21.24
CA LYS A 29 -3.02 -19.30 -20.26
C LYS A 29 -2.47 -19.42 -18.81
N ARG A 30 -1.58 -20.36 -18.56
CA ARG A 30 -0.93 -20.55 -17.25
C ARG A 30 0.00 -19.38 -16.91
N LEU A 31 0.82 -18.92 -17.84
CA LEU A 31 1.71 -17.78 -17.68
C LEU A 31 0.90 -16.48 -17.44
N ARG A 32 -0.12 -16.20 -18.26
CA ARG A 32 -1.01 -15.05 -18.07
C ARG A 32 -1.67 -15.07 -16.68
N LYS A 33 -2.14 -16.24 -16.22
CA LYS A 33 -2.75 -16.36 -14.89
C LYS A 33 -1.74 -16.10 -13.76
N SER A 34 -0.50 -16.54 -13.92
CA SER A 34 0.59 -16.28 -12.96
C SER A 34 0.93 -14.78 -12.92
N THR A 35 1.11 -14.16 -14.09
CA THR A 35 1.40 -12.71 -14.20
C THR A 35 0.29 -11.88 -13.57
N THR A 36 -0.97 -12.21 -13.83
CA THR A 36 -2.11 -11.48 -13.25
C THR A 36 -2.11 -11.49 -11.73
N ARG A 37 -1.68 -12.57 -11.07
CA ARG A 37 -1.62 -12.62 -9.60
C ARG A 37 -0.61 -11.63 -9.03
N TRP A 38 0.58 -11.53 -9.62
CA TRP A 38 1.58 -10.54 -9.23
C TRP A 38 1.16 -9.11 -9.57
N ASP A 39 0.38 -8.93 -10.65
CA ASP A 39 -0.15 -7.62 -11.02
C ASP A 39 -1.10 -7.07 -9.95
N HIS A 40 -1.90 -7.93 -9.30
CA HIS A 40 -2.73 -7.53 -8.17
C HIS A 40 -1.90 -7.05 -6.99
N ALA A 41 -0.86 -7.78 -6.60
CA ALA A 41 0.03 -7.39 -5.51
C ALA A 41 0.75 -6.07 -5.82
N ARG A 42 1.26 -5.91 -7.06
CA ARG A 42 1.87 -4.64 -7.52
C ARG A 42 0.89 -3.48 -7.49
N LEU A 43 -0.34 -3.68 -7.96
CA LEU A 43 -1.35 -2.63 -7.97
C LEU A 43 -1.72 -2.18 -6.55
N VAL A 44 -1.88 -3.11 -5.60
CA VAL A 44 -2.11 -2.80 -4.19
C VAL A 44 -0.92 -2.02 -3.63
N ALA A 45 0.31 -2.50 -3.82
CA ALA A 45 1.52 -1.81 -3.35
C ALA A 45 1.63 -0.38 -3.93
N GLN A 46 1.38 -0.21 -5.23
CA GLN A 46 1.36 1.11 -5.88
C GLN A 46 0.26 2.02 -5.31
N SER A 47 -0.93 1.50 -5.08
CA SER A 47 -2.04 2.28 -4.51
C SER A 47 -1.78 2.72 -3.07
N LEU A 48 -1.07 1.91 -2.29
CA LEU A 48 -0.64 2.26 -0.93
C LEU A 48 0.44 3.33 -0.94
N THR A 49 1.35 3.31 -1.92
CA THR A 49 2.51 4.21 -2.01
C THR A 49 2.09 5.68 -2.17
N GLY A 50 2.91 6.56 -1.61
CA GLY A 50 2.77 8.00 -1.66
C GLY A 50 2.24 8.60 -0.37
N GLU A 51 2.05 9.90 -0.40
CA GLU A 51 1.56 10.69 0.70
C GLU A 51 0.04 10.89 0.58
N LYS A 52 -0.66 10.64 1.67
CA LYS A 52 -2.13 10.75 1.74
C LYS A 52 -2.54 11.41 3.05
N TYR A 53 -3.73 12.03 3.06
CA TYR A 53 -4.25 12.75 4.22
C TYR A 53 -5.73 12.44 4.44
N SER A 54 -6.14 12.39 5.72
CA SER A 54 -7.54 12.34 6.13
C SER A 54 -8.17 13.73 6.32
N LYS A 55 -7.56 14.77 5.71
CA LYS A 55 -7.93 16.19 5.89
C LYS A 55 -9.40 16.46 5.61
N ASP A 56 -9.92 15.95 4.50
CA ASP A 56 -11.31 16.22 4.08
C ASP A 56 -12.30 15.64 5.08
N GLN A 57 -12.03 14.44 5.60
CA GLN A 57 -12.84 13.79 6.60
C GLN A 57 -12.77 14.55 7.93
N ALA A 58 -11.57 14.88 8.40
CA ALA A 58 -11.38 15.68 9.61
C ALA A 58 -12.04 17.07 9.53
N SER A 59 -12.16 17.66 8.33
CA SER A 59 -12.85 18.94 8.13
C SER A 59 -14.37 18.79 8.16
N ARG A 60 -14.91 17.64 7.75
CA ARG A 60 -16.36 17.36 7.79
C ARG A 60 -16.85 16.93 9.16
N ASP A 61 -16.00 16.24 9.91
CA ASP A 61 -16.31 15.65 11.21
C ASP A 61 -15.09 15.74 12.14
N PRO A 62 -14.81 16.94 12.67
CA PRO A 62 -13.63 17.19 13.50
C PRO A 62 -13.70 16.56 14.90
N ASP A 63 -14.90 16.19 15.36
CA ASP A 63 -15.09 15.57 16.66
C ASP A 63 -14.67 14.11 16.66
N ASN A 64 -14.79 13.43 15.52
CA ASN A 64 -14.49 12.01 15.38
C ASN A 64 -13.18 11.74 14.65
N TYR A 65 -12.70 12.63 13.77
CA TYR A 65 -11.54 12.35 12.93
C TYR A 65 -10.47 13.44 13.02
N PHE A 66 -9.23 13.00 13.18
CA PHE A 66 -8.06 13.87 13.09
C PHE A 66 -7.54 13.96 11.65
N ASN A 67 -6.91 15.10 11.30
CA ASN A 67 -6.13 15.18 10.09
C ASN A 67 -4.80 14.46 10.28
N ILE A 68 -4.70 13.25 9.72
CA ILE A 68 -3.55 12.37 9.79
C ILE A 68 -2.86 12.35 8.43
N ARG A 69 -1.55 12.47 8.45
CA ARG A 69 -0.65 12.18 7.32
C ARG A 69 -0.36 10.68 7.32
N MET A 70 -0.55 10.02 6.19
CA MET A 70 -0.13 8.65 5.92
C MET A 70 0.92 8.70 4.81
N LEU A 71 2.13 8.27 5.11
CA LEU A 71 3.23 8.21 4.15
C LEU A 71 3.69 6.78 3.96
N THR A 72 3.78 6.36 2.71
CA THR A 72 4.20 5.01 2.34
C THR A 72 5.17 5.06 1.17
N CYS A 73 6.30 4.38 1.26
CA CYS A 73 7.25 4.29 0.16
C CYS A 73 7.83 2.87 0.02
N PRO A 74 8.33 2.51 -1.17
CA PRO A 74 9.03 1.25 -1.36
C PRO A 74 10.27 1.17 -0.46
N ALA A 75 10.38 0.08 0.31
CA ALA A 75 11.53 -0.24 1.14
C ALA A 75 12.40 -1.32 0.48
N ALA A 76 11.80 -2.43 0.03
CA ALA A 76 12.50 -3.53 -0.60
C ALA A 76 11.63 -4.29 -1.61
N GLU A 77 12.27 -5.08 -2.42
CA GLU A 77 11.65 -6.14 -3.22
C GLU A 77 12.39 -7.44 -2.96
N LEU A 78 11.68 -8.45 -2.47
CA LEU A 78 12.26 -9.73 -2.16
C LEU A 78 12.51 -10.56 -3.43
N VAL A 79 13.36 -11.58 -3.31
CA VAL A 79 13.73 -12.50 -4.41
C VAL A 79 12.50 -13.19 -5.02
N ASP A 80 11.48 -13.47 -4.21
CA ASP A 80 10.20 -14.03 -4.67
C ASP A 80 9.28 -13.03 -5.39
N GLY A 81 9.69 -11.75 -5.47
CA GLY A 81 8.93 -10.65 -6.07
C GLY A 81 7.96 -9.94 -5.12
N SER A 82 7.94 -10.30 -3.83
CA SER A 82 7.14 -9.61 -2.81
C SER A 82 7.60 -8.17 -2.65
N LYS A 83 6.65 -7.24 -2.57
CA LYS A 83 6.92 -5.82 -2.37
C LYS A 83 6.85 -5.47 -0.90
N VAL A 84 7.92 -4.91 -0.38
CA VAL A 84 7.99 -4.39 0.98
C VAL A 84 7.92 -2.88 0.95
N LEU A 85 6.98 -2.35 1.72
CA LEU A 85 6.74 -0.93 1.85
C LEU A 85 7.00 -0.52 3.29
N TYR A 86 7.68 0.60 3.49
CA TYR A 86 7.65 1.32 4.75
C TYR A 86 6.38 2.16 4.81
N PHE A 87 5.76 2.19 5.97
CA PHE A 87 4.50 2.88 6.24
C PHE A 87 4.60 3.65 7.55
N GLU A 88 4.20 4.92 7.57
CA GLU A 88 4.06 5.72 8.77
C GLU A 88 2.81 6.56 8.79
N GLN A 89 2.33 6.85 10.01
CA GLN A 89 1.25 7.80 10.27
C GLN A 89 1.70 8.82 11.31
N ALA A 90 1.40 10.09 11.04
CA ALA A 90 1.67 11.21 11.93
C ALA A 90 0.50 12.20 11.90
N PHE A 91 0.32 12.98 12.96
CA PHE A 91 -0.56 14.14 12.87
C PHE A 91 0.01 15.14 11.87
N TRP A 92 -0.84 15.73 11.05
CA TRP A 92 -0.41 16.62 9.97
C TRP A 92 0.39 17.84 10.47
N ARG A 93 0.13 18.29 11.72
CA ARG A 93 0.86 19.40 12.36
C ARG A 93 2.24 18.99 12.89
N SER A 94 2.51 17.71 12.99
CA SER A 94 3.76 17.16 13.51
C SER A 94 4.24 15.99 12.65
N PRO A 95 4.47 16.21 11.33
CA PRO A 95 4.75 15.12 10.38
C PRO A 95 6.06 14.39 10.68
N GLN A 96 6.99 15.04 11.39
CA GLN A 96 8.27 14.47 11.79
C GLN A 96 8.20 13.60 13.07
N LYS A 97 7.00 13.48 13.68
CA LYS A 97 6.77 12.69 14.89
C LYS A 97 5.70 11.61 14.60
N PRO A 98 6.03 10.58 13.83
CA PRO A 98 5.08 9.52 13.53
C PRO A 98 4.70 8.77 14.82
N PHE A 99 3.40 8.56 15.03
CA PHE A 99 2.89 7.76 16.14
C PHE A 99 2.75 6.27 15.77
N ARG A 100 2.86 5.94 14.48
CA ARG A 100 2.81 4.57 13.97
C ARG A 100 3.80 4.40 12.83
N GLN A 101 4.59 3.34 12.90
CA GLN A 101 5.53 2.93 11.86
C GLN A 101 5.42 1.42 11.65
N ARG A 102 5.37 0.96 10.42
CA ARG A 102 5.19 -0.45 10.05
C ARG A 102 5.94 -0.77 8.75
N LEU A 103 6.22 -2.04 8.57
CA LEU A 103 6.53 -2.59 7.26
C LEU A 103 5.31 -3.35 6.74
N LEU A 104 4.97 -3.13 5.48
CA LEU A 104 3.89 -3.82 4.79
C LEU A 104 4.48 -4.67 3.68
N MET A 105 4.16 -5.95 3.65
CA MET A 105 4.60 -6.86 2.59
C MET A 105 3.40 -7.30 1.76
N ALA A 106 3.40 -6.95 0.48
CA ALA A 106 2.36 -7.31 -0.47
C ALA A 106 2.84 -8.42 -1.40
N LYS A 107 2.12 -9.53 -1.43
CA LYS A 107 2.36 -10.68 -2.30
C LYS A 107 1.05 -11.31 -2.79
N PRO A 108 1.07 -12.15 -3.84
CA PRO A 108 -0.11 -12.90 -4.25
C PRO A 108 -0.59 -13.83 -3.15
N CYS A 109 -1.89 -13.88 -2.93
CA CYS A 109 -2.50 -14.79 -1.98
C CYS A 109 -2.15 -16.26 -2.29
N PRO A 110 -2.01 -17.15 -1.30
CA PRO A 110 -1.93 -18.60 -1.50
C PRO A 110 -3.10 -19.10 -2.37
N LYS A 111 -2.86 -20.14 -3.17
CA LYS A 111 -3.89 -20.64 -4.12
C LYS A 111 -5.10 -21.24 -3.40
N GLU A 112 -4.88 -21.73 -2.21
CA GLU A 112 -5.86 -22.37 -1.34
C GLU A 112 -6.85 -21.36 -0.74
N LEU A 113 -6.43 -20.11 -0.62
CA LEU A 113 -7.25 -19.03 -0.10
C LEU A 113 -8.01 -18.32 -1.22
N LYS A 114 -9.26 -17.95 -0.96
CA LYS A 114 -10.12 -17.23 -1.90
C LYS A 114 -9.87 -15.71 -1.81
N CYS A 115 -8.62 -15.29 -2.05
CA CYS A 115 -8.20 -13.90 -2.06
C CYS A 115 -7.26 -13.61 -3.24
N ASP A 116 -7.02 -12.34 -3.54
CA ASP A 116 -6.14 -11.91 -4.63
C ASP A 116 -4.76 -11.49 -4.12
N VAL A 117 -4.70 -10.78 -2.98
CA VAL A 117 -3.47 -10.25 -2.39
C VAL A 117 -3.41 -10.53 -0.90
N GLU A 118 -2.26 -10.99 -0.44
CA GLU A 118 -1.89 -11.08 0.96
C GLU A 118 -1.06 -9.84 1.32
N LEU A 119 -1.54 -9.07 2.30
CA LEU A 119 -0.85 -7.91 2.84
C LEU A 119 -0.49 -8.19 4.30
N SER A 120 0.76 -8.52 4.55
CA SER A 120 1.28 -8.76 5.90
C SER A 120 1.85 -7.48 6.48
N THR A 121 1.55 -7.24 7.76
CA THR A 121 2.01 -6.07 8.53
C THR A 121 3.00 -6.51 9.59
N TYR A 122 4.12 -5.80 9.69
CA TYR A 122 5.19 -6.06 10.64
C TYR A 122 5.41 -4.83 11.52
N ALA A 123 5.59 -5.04 12.82
CA ALA A 123 6.08 -4.01 13.74
C ALA A 123 7.57 -3.80 13.54
N ILE A 124 8.02 -2.57 13.54
CA ILE A 124 9.44 -2.20 13.52
C ILE A 124 9.93 -2.18 14.97
N ARG A 125 11.00 -2.91 15.29
CA ARG A 125 11.54 -3.03 16.65
C ARG A 125 12.18 -1.72 17.11
N ASP A 126 13.02 -1.12 16.28
CA ASP A 126 13.63 0.20 16.55
C ASP A 126 12.96 1.28 15.70
N MET A 127 11.88 1.85 16.24
CA MET A 127 11.10 2.88 15.56
C MET A 127 11.88 4.19 15.36
N GLU A 128 12.83 4.51 16.23
CA GLU A 128 13.62 5.75 16.10
C GLU A 128 14.65 5.64 14.98
N GLU A 129 15.27 4.48 14.81
CA GLU A 129 16.19 4.22 13.68
C GLU A 129 15.50 4.36 12.33
N TYR A 130 14.26 3.88 12.20
CA TYR A 130 13.50 3.89 10.95
C TYR A 130 12.58 5.09 10.76
N LYS A 131 12.57 6.02 11.69
CA LYS A 131 11.75 7.23 11.64
C LYS A 131 12.04 8.07 10.41
N ASN A 132 10.99 8.55 9.75
CA ASN A 132 11.09 9.36 8.53
C ASN A 132 11.84 8.64 7.39
N PHE A 133 11.76 7.32 7.32
CA PHE A 133 12.44 6.50 6.31
C PHE A 133 12.22 6.99 4.87
N CYS A 134 10.97 7.36 4.52
CA CYS A 134 10.63 7.82 3.19
C CYS A 134 11.26 9.17 2.81
N ASP A 135 11.49 10.02 3.81
CA ASP A 135 12.08 11.35 3.63
C ASP A 135 13.61 11.30 3.54
N ARG A 136 14.23 10.15 3.88
CA ARG A 136 15.68 9.95 3.76
C ARG A 136 16.09 9.71 2.30
N PRO A 137 17.29 10.17 1.90
CA PRO A 137 17.92 9.76 0.64
C PRO A 137 18.00 8.23 0.53
N LYS A 138 17.91 7.69 -0.68
CA LYS A 138 17.85 6.24 -0.89
C LYS A 138 19.10 5.50 -0.38
N ASP A 139 20.25 6.13 -0.46
CA ASP A 139 21.54 5.62 0.02
C ASP A 139 21.66 5.59 1.55
N GLN A 140 20.77 6.28 2.27
CA GLN A 140 20.72 6.31 3.73
C GLN A 140 19.58 5.43 4.29
N ARG A 141 18.91 4.67 3.44
CA ARG A 141 17.86 3.73 3.86
C ARG A 141 18.48 2.36 4.17
N PRO A 142 17.95 1.62 5.17
CA PRO A 142 18.36 0.25 5.44
C PRO A 142 18.34 -0.61 4.17
N GLN A 143 19.28 -1.56 4.10
CA GLN A 143 19.34 -2.51 3.00
C GLN A 143 18.15 -3.47 3.00
N PRO A 144 17.76 -4.05 1.85
CA PRO A 144 16.61 -4.95 1.75
C PRO A 144 16.64 -6.14 2.72
N GLU A 145 17.81 -6.69 2.98
CA GLU A 145 18.02 -7.83 3.87
C GLU A 145 17.74 -7.46 5.34
N GLU A 146 17.97 -6.20 5.71
CA GLU A 146 17.74 -5.66 7.05
C GLU A 146 16.26 -5.34 7.29
N VAL A 147 15.47 -5.18 6.22
CA VAL A 147 14.09 -4.68 6.32
C VAL A 147 13.10 -5.71 6.89
N ILE A 148 13.39 -7.01 6.79
CA ILE A 148 12.45 -8.06 7.21
C ILE A 148 13.02 -9.01 8.25
N GLY A 149 14.32 -9.22 8.30
CA GLY A 149 14.98 -10.15 9.20
C GLY A 149 14.77 -9.81 10.67
N ASP A 150 15.77 -9.19 11.28
CA ASP A 150 15.76 -8.84 12.71
C ASP A 150 14.95 -7.58 13.04
N ILE A 151 14.52 -6.80 12.02
CA ILE A 151 13.89 -5.49 12.18
C ILE A 151 12.40 -5.58 12.46
N GLY A 152 11.70 -6.56 11.88
CA GLY A 152 10.25 -6.63 11.89
C GLY A 152 9.69 -7.86 12.62
N GLU A 153 8.70 -7.63 13.48
CA GLU A 153 7.87 -8.68 14.07
C GLU A 153 6.52 -8.74 13.34
N HIS A 154 6.14 -9.93 12.86
CA HIS A 154 4.86 -10.11 12.19
C HIS A 154 3.69 -9.85 13.15
N LEU A 155 2.80 -8.94 12.77
CA LEU A 155 1.60 -8.61 13.56
C LEU A 155 0.36 -9.31 13.04
N THR A 156 0.05 -9.12 11.76
CA THR A 156 -1.17 -9.65 11.15
C THR A 156 -1.04 -9.71 9.64
N THR A 157 -1.95 -10.45 9.02
CA THR A 157 -2.08 -10.54 7.57
C THR A 157 -3.52 -10.27 7.18
N ILE A 158 -3.71 -9.30 6.27
CA ILE A 158 -5.01 -8.99 5.65
C ILE A 158 -5.08 -9.68 4.30
N HIS A 159 -6.15 -10.45 4.07
CA HIS A 159 -6.41 -11.10 2.80
C HIS A 159 -7.35 -10.24 1.95
N LEU A 160 -6.79 -9.53 0.98
CA LEU A 160 -7.52 -8.62 0.11
C LEU A 160 -8.16 -9.36 -1.06
N LYS A 161 -9.43 -9.08 -1.32
CA LYS A 161 -10.21 -9.56 -2.47
C LYS A 161 -10.57 -8.38 -3.34
N ARG A 162 -10.67 -8.64 -4.64
CA ARG A 162 -11.21 -7.63 -5.55
C ARG A 162 -12.67 -7.36 -5.24
N CYS A 163 -13.02 -6.10 -5.21
CA CYS A 163 -14.40 -5.66 -5.04
C CYS A 163 -15.26 -6.04 -6.25
N SER A 164 -16.55 -6.25 -6.03
CA SER A 164 -17.51 -6.53 -7.09
C SER A 164 -17.58 -5.39 -8.12
N ARG A 165 -17.92 -5.73 -9.37
CA ARG A 165 -18.11 -4.73 -10.44
C ARG A 165 -19.15 -3.69 -10.01
N GLY A 166 -18.87 -2.41 -10.25
CA GLY A 166 -19.75 -1.29 -9.87
C GLY A 166 -19.42 -0.63 -8.54
N LYS A 167 -18.73 -1.29 -7.62
CA LYS A 167 -18.21 -0.65 -6.40
C LYS A 167 -17.08 0.35 -6.70
N ARG A 168 -16.92 1.37 -5.82
CA ARG A 168 -15.81 2.33 -5.91
C ARG A 168 -14.47 1.72 -5.51
N CYS A 169 -14.46 0.68 -4.67
CA CYS A 169 -13.25 0.00 -4.26
C CYS A 169 -12.65 -0.87 -5.37
N LEU A 170 -11.34 -1.08 -5.31
CA LEU A 170 -10.59 -2.07 -6.10
C LEU A 170 -10.39 -3.36 -5.31
N TYR A 171 -9.95 -3.23 -4.06
CA TYR A 171 -9.69 -4.33 -3.13
C TYR A 171 -10.23 -3.98 -1.76
N GLU A 172 -10.72 -4.98 -1.05
CA GLU A 172 -11.15 -4.88 0.35
C GLU A 172 -10.77 -6.15 1.11
N GLY A 173 -10.49 -6.02 2.40
CA GLY A 173 -10.18 -7.14 3.27
C GLY A 173 -10.06 -6.72 4.73
N SER A 174 -9.98 -7.72 5.59
CA SER A 174 -9.84 -7.55 7.04
C SER A 174 -8.82 -8.52 7.61
N SER A 175 -8.38 -8.25 8.84
CA SER A 175 -7.66 -9.21 9.67
C SER A 175 -8.48 -10.50 9.84
N PRO A 176 -7.84 -11.63 10.20
CA PRO A 176 -8.55 -12.87 10.47
C PRO A 176 -9.66 -12.71 11.52
N PRO A 177 -10.70 -13.56 11.50
CA PRO A 177 -11.70 -13.61 12.55
C PRO A 177 -11.05 -13.75 13.93
N GLY A 178 -11.53 -12.98 14.92
CA GLY A 178 -10.92 -12.91 16.26
C GLY A 178 -9.76 -11.89 16.36
N GLY A 179 -9.37 -11.25 15.25
CA GLY A 179 -8.33 -10.23 15.27
C GLY A 179 -6.92 -10.78 15.46
N PHE A 180 -6.05 -9.95 16.01
CA PHE A 180 -4.66 -10.28 16.34
C PHE A 180 -4.27 -9.67 17.70
N PRO A 181 -3.33 -10.32 18.45
CA PRO A 181 -2.93 -9.82 19.77
C PRO A 181 -2.36 -8.41 19.72
N ASN A 182 -2.78 -7.56 20.64
CA ASN A 182 -2.25 -6.21 20.80
C ASN A 182 -2.59 -5.68 22.21
N SER A 183 -1.58 -5.30 22.96
CA SER A 183 -1.72 -4.82 24.34
C SER A 183 -1.67 -3.29 24.46
N TRP A 184 -1.83 -2.54 23.36
CA TRP A 184 -1.77 -1.10 23.38
C TRP A 184 -3.06 -0.47 23.92
N ASN A 185 -2.93 0.47 24.83
CA ASN A 185 -4.02 1.31 25.36
C ASN A 185 -5.23 0.51 25.90
N GLY A 186 -4.95 -0.56 26.64
CA GLY A 186 -5.98 -1.40 27.27
C GLY A 186 -6.63 -2.44 26.38
N ALA A 187 -6.21 -2.55 25.13
CA ALA A 187 -6.67 -3.62 24.26
C ALA A 187 -5.93 -4.92 24.59
N THR A 188 -6.57 -6.07 24.34
CA THR A 188 -5.96 -7.41 24.34
C THR A 188 -5.89 -7.96 22.93
N TYR A 189 -6.78 -7.53 22.04
CA TYR A 189 -6.72 -7.84 20.62
C TYR A 189 -7.21 -6.67 19.76
N CYS A 190 -6.84 -6.72 18.48
CA CYS A 190 -7.19 -5.71 17.49
C CYS A 190 -7.79 -6.32 16.25
N THR A 191 -8.61 -5.55 15.57
CA THR A 191 -9.05 -5.82 14.20
C THR A 191 -8.60 -4.71 13.28
N SER A 192 -8.33 -5.06 12.03
CA SER A 192 -7.91 -4.12 11.00
C SER A 192 -8.66 -4.40 9.71
N GLU A 193 -9.22 -3.36 9.12
CA GLU A 193 -9.88 -3.42 7.82
C GLU A 193 -9.18 -2.48 6.86
N LEU A 194 -9.05 -2.88 5.61
CA LEU A 194 -8.43 -2.10 4.56
C LEU A 194 -9.26 -2.17 3.28
N ALA A 195 -9.52 -0.99 2.69
CA ALA A 195 -10.05 -0.90 1.35
C ALA A 195 -9.18 0.03 0.49
N VAL A 196 -8.83 -0.45 -0.69
CA VAL A 196 -8.10 0.29 -1.72
C VAL A 196 -9.12 0.76 -2.74
N MET A 197 -9.23 2.08 -2.94
CA MET A 197 -10.20 2.69 -3.83
C MET A 197 -9.62 2.92 -5.22
N LYS A 198 -10.49 3.10 -6.24
CA LYS A 198 -10.08 3.28 -7.65
C LYS A 198 -9.23 4.54 -7.91
N ASN A 199 -9.36 5.54 -7.07
CA ASN A 199 -8.62 6.80 -7.13
C ASN A 199 -7.37 6.83 -6.24
N SER A 200 -6.86 5.65 -5.84
CA SER A 200 -5.76 5.49 -4.88
C SER A 200 -6.04 6.05 -3.48
N GLU A 201 -7.29 6.35 -3.17
CA GLU A 201 -7.75 6.62 -1.81
C GLU A 201 -7.70 5.31 -1.01
N ILE A 202 -7.33 5.40 0.26
CA ILE A 202 -7.18 4.25 1.16
C ILE A 202 -8.10 4.45 2.35
N HIS A 203 -8.93 3.46 2.63
CA HIS A 203 -9.73 3.42 3.84
C HIS A 203 -9.14 2.40 4.80
N THR A 204 -8.93 2.80 6.06
CA THR A 204 -8.44 1.90 7.13
C THR A 204 -9.32 2.02 8.36
N TRP A 205 -9.65 0.88 8.94
CA TRP A 205 -10.42 0.83 10.18
C TRP A 205 -9.74 -0.09 11.18
N ASP A 206 -8.94 0.51 12.06
CA ASP A 206 -8.25 -0.19 13.14
C ASP A 206 -8.98 0.02 14.44
N ARG A 207 -9.28 -1.06 15.16
CA ARG A 207 -10.01 -1.05 16.42
C ARG A 207 -9.37 -2.00 17.41
N GLY A 208 -9.23 -1.56 18.66
CA GLY A 208 -8.76 -2.38 19.77
C GLY A 208 -9.88 -2.74 20.73
N TYR A 209 -9.83 -3.95 21.25
CA TYR A 209 -10.84 -4.52 22.14
C TYR A 209 -10.18 -5.10 23.39
N ASP A 210 -10.87 -5.00 24.53
CA ASP A 210 -10.51 -5.67 25.78
C ASP A 210 -10.93 -7.14 25.77
N ASP A 211 -10.68 -7.85 26.90
CA ASP A 211 -11.06 -9.25 27.08
C ASP A 211 -12.57 -9.49 27.08
N ASP A 212 -13.34 -8.47 27.44
CA ASP A 212 -14.80 -8.50 27.45
C ASP A 212 -15.42 -8.17 26.08
N GLY A 213 -14.58 -7.85 25.09
CA GLY A 213 -15.01 -7.49 23.74
C GLY A 213 -15.48 -6.05 23.60
N ASN A 214 -15.25 -5.16 24.58
CA ASN A 214 -15.55 -3.75 24.45
C ASN A 214 -14.48 -3.05 23.65
N GLN A 215 -14.88 -2.17 22.73
CA GLN A 215 -13.93 -1.37 21.98
C GLN A 215 -13.30 -0.29 22.88
N VAL A 216 -11.99 -0.38 23.13
CA VAL A 216 -11.24 0.52 24.00
C VAL A 216 -10.53 1.63 23.24
N TRP A 217 -10.25 1.43 21.94
CA TRP A 217 -9.73 2.48 21.06
C TRP A 217 -10.10 2.24 19.58
N GLY A 218 -9.86 3.24 18.75
CA GLY A 218 -10.21 3.27 17.34
C GLY A 218 -11.53 3.99 17.08
N GLN A 219 -11.80 4.35 15.84
CA GLN A 219 -13.03 5.04 15.48
C GLN A 219 -14.24 4.11 15.56
N LYS A 220 -15.34 4.61 16.10
CA LYS A 220 -16.62 3.90 16.18
C LYS A 220 -17.50 4.16 14.95
N GLU A 221 -17.43 5.35 14.40
CA GLU A 221 -18.31 5.82 13.32
C GLU A 221 -17.95 5.25 11.93
N GLY A 222 -16.71 4.82 11.73
CA GLY A 222 -16.27 4.24 10.46
C GLY A 222 -14.77 4.35 10.19
N PRO A 223 -14.34 3.93 9.01
CA PRO A 223 -12.94 3.95 8.64
C PRO A 223 -12.41 5.38 8.45
N TYR A 224 -11.11 5.55 8.67
CA TYR A 224 -10.38 6.72 8.16
C TYR A 224 -10.29 6.68 6.63
N GLU A 225 -10.54 7.82 5.99
CA GLU A 225 -10.45 8.02 4.54
C GLU A 225 -9.18 8.82 4.21
N PHE A 226 -8.17 8.18 3.65
CA PHE A 226 -6.91 8.80 3.25
C PHE A 226 -6.91 9.08 1.76
N LYS A 227 -6.95 10.35 1.37
CA LYS A 227 -6.87 10.80 -0.03
C LYS A 227 -5.44 11.16 -0.40
N PRO A 228 -4.99 10.85 -1.64
CA PRO A 228 -3.69 11.27 -2.12
C PRO A 228 -3.50 12.78 -1.94
N ALA A 229 -2.28 13.19 -1.53
CA ALA A 229 -1.89 14.58 -1.54
C ALA A 229 -2.10 15.15 -2.95
N PRO A 230 -2.57 16.41 -3.09
CA PRO A 230 -2.60 17.06 -4.39
C PRO A 230 -1.19 16.98 -4.98
N THR A 231 -1.07 16.47 -6.21
CA THR A 231 0.18 16.50 -6.93
C THR A 231 0.47 17.99 -7.16
N SER A 232 1.39 18.56 -6.37
CA SER A 232 1.89 19.88 -6.67
C SER A 232 2.61 19.77 -8.00
N CYS A 233 2.04 20.37 -9.05
CA CYS A 233 2.64 20.46 -10.39
C CYS A 233 3.84 21.38 -10.34
N PHE A 234 4.88 21.04 -9.57
CA PHE A 234 6.16 21.75 -9.57
C PHE A 234 6.91 21.56 -10.89
N SER A 235 6.53 20.58 -11.71
CA SER A 235 7.13 20.37 -13.03
C SER A 235 6.74 21.46 -14.05
N ASP A 236 5.62 22.17 -13.86
CA ASP A 236 5.22 23.25 -14.77
C ASP A 236 5.82 24.61 -14.40
N MET A 237 6.39 24.78 -13.22
CA MET A 237 7.07 26.02 -12.79
C MET A 237 8.54 26.12 -13.22
N LEU A 238 9.13 25.06 -13.74
CA LEU A 238 10.51 25.07 -14.23
C LEU A 238 10.62 25.26 -15.76
N SER A 239 9.54 25.69 -16.43
CA SER A 239 9.66 26.18 -17.80
C SER A 239 10.27 27.58 -17.78
N PRO A 240 11.43 27.82 -18.45
CA PRO A 240 12.10 29.13 -18.44
C PRO A 240 11.29 30.28 -19.04
N LEU A 241 10.08 29.99 -19.54
CA LEU A 241 9.21 30.94 -20.25
C LEU A 241 8.04 31.53 -19.43
N SER A 242 7.91 31.18 -18.14
CA SER A 242 6.76 31.62 -17.32
C SER A 242 7.12 32.33 -16.01
N LEU A 243 8.31 32.89 -15.90
CA LEU A 243 8.62 33.78 -14.77
C LEU A 243 8.06 35.19 -15.10
N PRO A 244 7.09 35.69 -14.31
CA PRO A 244 6.74 37.10 -14.38
C PRO A 244 7.95 37.94 -13.94
N PRO A 245 8.16 39.14 -14.51
CA PRO A 245 9.28 40.01 -14.12
C PRO A 245 9.17 40.36 -12.65
N LEU A 246 10.29 40.18 -11.92
CA LEU A 246 10.40 40.57 -10.52
C LEU A 246 10.02 42.03 -10.33
N PRO A 247 9.15 42.36 -9.35
CA PRO A 247 8.89 43.77 -9.01
C PRO A 247 10.17 44.41 -8.46
N PRO A 248 10.38 45.72 -8.67
CA PRO A 248 11.56 46.40 -8.17
C PRO A 248 11.61 46.34 -6.64
N MET A 249 12.78 45.93 -6.10
CA MET A 249 13.05 45.90 -4.68
C MET A 249 13.01 47.33 -4.14
N ASP A 250 11.92 47.68 -3.47
CA ASP A 250 11.85 48.88 -2.65
C ASP A 250 12.51 48.62 -1.29
N ARG A 251 13.65 49.28 -1.07
CA ARG A 251 14.36 49.27 0.21
C ARG A 251 13.59 50.15 1.20
N ARG A 252 12.80 49.52 2.07
CA ARG A 252 12.46 50.08 3.37
C ARG A 252 11.59 49.05 4.12
N ILE A 253 12.17 48.39 5.13
CA ILE A 253 11.52 48.22 6.46
C ILE A 253 12.63 47.87 7.42
N GLU A 254 13.14 48.91 8.10
CA GLU A 254 13.62 48.81 9.51
C GLU A 254 12.37 48.73 10.39
N GLY A 255 12.33 47.79 11.33
CA GLY A 255 11.23 47.78 12.29
C GLY A 255 11.26 46.53 13.20
N SER A 256 12.06 46.56 14.21
CA SER A 256 11.79 46.16 15.60
C SER A 256 11.05 44.84 15.84
N PHE A 257 11.74 43.79 16.20
CA PHE A 257 11.17 42.67 16.93
C PHE A 257 11.36 42.92 18.46
N ILE A 258 10.25 43.14 19.14
CA ILE A 258 10.18 43.08 20.61
C ILE A 258 9.86 41.64 20.96
N LEU A 259 10.79 41.00 21.66
CA LEU A 259 10.57 39.77 22.43
C LEU A 259 9.68 40.13 23.64
N GLN A 260 8.60 39.37 23.83
CA GLN A 260 7.96 39.24 25.14
C GLN A 260 7.97 37.77 25.56
N GLU A 261 8.37 37.58 26.78
CA GLU A 261 8.55 36.37 27.59
C GLU A 261 7.33 35.44 27.64
#